data_0c42873d2de03d7a3c143914e0dd6cef
#
_entry.id   0c42873d2de03d7a3c143914e0dd6cef
#
_cell.length_a   1.000
_cell.length_b   1.000
_cell.length_c   1.000
_cell.angle_alpha   90.00
_cell.angle_beta   90.00
_cell.angle_gamma   90.00
#
_symmetry.space_group_name_H-M   'P 1'
#
loop_
_entity.id
_entity.type
_entity.pdbx_description
1 polymer ?
#
loop_
_entity_poly.entity_id
_entity_poly.type
_entity_poly.pdbx_seq_one_letter_code
_entity_poly.pdbx_strand_id
1 'polypeptide(L)'
;VKRYWKILGMGAAASGAGILLAGALTVSSRSVDSLHNSSQIQLPKPLSNQLPKPSLDKLGVSSAQAIPGLTIADSKRFASLRFQFKEQKWQNLEVGDRIQAIAEQFLGEHYQANLLEQSSTEQPFISLHQFDCVLFLETILALTTVLSKNSDNTEPLSSSISQSESELFTAIQRYRYRDGKIDGYCSRLHYFSDWILDNQRRGNVDRIVQDPGSTALMRPLNFMSNNWQKYPPLVKNPALRDCIAQSETKISDQLKTSALRYIPTQELRSQESKLRSGDLVGIVTNMNGLDVTHSGFLYRKHSKLQTGLIHASIRSGIKISPDLERYVMGVEGAIGIVVARPVLVH
;
A
#
# COMPACT_ATOMS: atom_id res chain seq x y z
N VAL A 1 -16.91 -13.40 8.77
CA VAL A 1 -16.28 -14.00 7.58
C VAL A 1 -16.63 -13.20 6.32
N LYS A 2 -17.94 -12.97 5.99
CA LYS A 2 -18.35 -12.20 4.78
C LYS A 2 -17.86 -10.72 4.75
N ARG A 3 -17.63 -10.08 5.90
CA ARG A 3 -17.10 -8.69 5.99
C ARG A 3 -15.60 -8.58 5.72
N TYR A 4 -14.81 -9.59 6.11
CA TYR A 4 -13.35 -9.63 5.88
C TYR A 4 -12.98 -9.63 4.41
N TRP A 5 -13.75 -10.33 3.59
CA TRP A 5 -13.51 -10.43 2.14
C TRP A 5 -13.62 -9.11 1.41
N LYS A 6 -14.44 -8.18 1.90
CA LYS A 6 -14.49 -6.81 1.36
C LYS A 6 -13.23 -6.00 1.66
N ILE A 7 -12.54 -6.32 2.78
CA ILE A 7 -11.32 -5.62 3.17
C ILE A 7 -10.14 -6.07 2.30
N LEU A 8 -10.09 -7.36 1.96
CA LEU A 8 -9.04 -7.91 1.09
C LEU A 8 -9.31 -7.70 -0.41
N GLY A 9 -10.40 -7.01 -0.77
CA GLY A 9 -10.75 -6.75 -2.17
C GLY A 9 -11.20 -7.98 -2.95
N MET A 10 -11.48 -9.09 -2.28
CA MET A 10 -11.92 -10.33 -2.90
C MET A 10 -13.44 -10.33 -2.99
N GLY A 11 -13.98 -9.87 -4.12
CA GLY A 11 -15.40 -9.90 -4.42
C GLY A 11 -15.94 -11.33 -4.47
N ALA A 12 -16.95 -11.62 -3.66
CA ALA A 12 -17.70 -12.86 -3.76
C ALA A 12 -18.59 -12.78 -5.01
N ALA A 13 -18.22 -13.46 -6.08
CA ALA A 13 -19.14 -13.88 -7.10
C ALA A 13 -19.95 -15.06 -6.54
N ALA A 14 -21.15 -14.79 -6.02
CA ALA A 14 -22.10 -15.79 -5.63
C ALA A 14 -23.27 -15.70 -6.60
N SER A 15 -23.36 -16.64 -7.53
CA SER A 15 -24.55 -16.95 -8.29
C SER A 15 -25.48 -17.84 -7.44
N GLY A 16 -26.69 -17.37 -7.22
CA GLY A 16 -27.99 -18.00 -7.18
C GLY A 16 -28.26 -19.18 -6.27
N ALA A 17 -29.17 -18.97 -5.36
CA ALA A 17 -30.47 -19.64 -5.21
C ALA A 17 -31.07 -19.24 -3.85
N GLY A 18 -32.32 -18.76 -3.90
CA GLY A 18 -33.03 -18.25 -2.74
C GLY A 18 -33.65 -19.35 -1.87
N ILE A 19 -33.91 -18.99 -0.62
CA ILE A 19 -35.10 -19.41 0.14
C ILE A 19 -35.43 -18.26 1.11
N LEU A 20 -36.66 -17.80 1.02
CA LEU A 20 -37.35 -16.90 1.91
C LEU A 20 -37.66 -17.60 3.25
N LEU A 21 -37.43 -16.93 4.37
CA LEU A 21 -38.24 -17.10 5.57
C LEU A 21 -38.29 -15.76 6.32
N ALA A 22 -39.49 -15.25 6.41
CA ALA A 22 -39.86 -14.06 7.12
C ALA A 22 -39.92 -14.32 8.64
N GLY A 23 -39.43 -13.38 9.42
CA GLY A 23 -39.60 -13.33 10.85
C GLY A 23 -39.48 -11.89 11.30
N ALA A 24 -40.62 -11.21 11.42
CA ALA A 24 -40.74 -9.87 11.96
C ALA A 24 -40.56 -9.87 13.46
N LEU A 25 -39.65 -9.07 13.99
CA LEU A 25 -39.63 -8.60 15.37
C LEU A 25 -39.47 -7.09 15.39
N THR A 26 -40.56 -6.43 15.67
CA THR A 26 -40.68 -5.00 15.97
C THR A 26 -40.01 -4.69 17.31
N VAL A 27 -39.01 -3.82 17.31
CA VAL A 27 -38.55 -3.14 18.52
C VAL A 27 -38.67 -1.64 18.32
N SER A 28 -39.48 -1.05 19.21
CA SER A 28 -39.83 0.34 19.33
C SER A 28 -38.63 1.29 19.38
N SER A 29 -38.66 2.31 18.54
CA SER A 29 -37.78 3.46 18.58
C SER A 29 -38.24 4.43 19.67
N ARG A 30 -37.42 4.68 20.69
CA ARG A 30 -37.48 5.93 21.48
C ARG A 30 -36.41 6.87 20.95
N SER A 31 -36.87 8.00 20.48
CA SER A 31 -36.13 9.17 20.09
C SER A 31 -35.31 9.75 21.25
N VAL A 32 -34.03 9.96 21.01
CA VAL A 32 -33.22 10.91 21.76
C VAL A 32 -32.62 11.85 20.74
N ASP A 33 -33.34 12.91 20.41
CA ASP A 33 -32.83 14.10 19.77
C ASP A 33 -32.14 14.93 20.86
N SER A 34 -30.85 15.15 20.75
CA SER A 34 -30.23 16.45 21.03
C SER A 34 -28.69 16.36 21.00
N LEU A 35 -28.12 17.36 20.35
CA LEU A 35 -26.71 17.77 20.38
C LEU A 35 -25.74 17.00 19.45
N HIS A 36 -25.84 17.25 18.14
CA HIS A 36 -24.72 17.16 17.23
C HIS A 36 -24.50 18.51 16.53
N ASN A 37 -23.76 19.35 17.18
CA ASN A 37 -23.11 20.48 16.52
C ASN A 37 -21.79 19.95 15.90
N SER A 38 -21.91 19.26 14.78
CA SER A 38 -20.75 18.77 14.00
C SER A 38 -20.23 19.96 13.19
N SER A 39 -19.30 20.71 13.74
CA SER A 39 -18.43 21.55 12.94
C SER A 39 -17.69 20.63 11.94
N GLN A 40 -18.15 20.63 10.69
CA GLN A 40 -17.43 20.00 9.58
C GLN A 40 -16.10 20.72 9.46
N ILE A 41 -15.02 20.05 9.91
CA ILE A 41 -13.65 20.46 9.60
C ILE A 41 -13.49 20.22 8.10
N GLN A 42 -13.66 21.26 7.32
CA GLN A 42 -13.31 21.27 5.90
C GLN A 42 -11.81 20.99 5.79
N LEU A 43 -11.44 19.80 5.32
CA LEU A 43 -10.08 19.48 4.98
C LEU A 43 -9.61 20.49 3.91
N PRO A 44 -8.44 21.09 4.06
CA PRO A 44 -7.89 21.95 3.01
C PRO A 44 -7.81 21.14 1.72
N LYS A 45 -8.26 21.75 0.61
CA LYS A 45 -8.12 21.15 -0.72
C LYS A 45 -6.66 20.75 -0.94
N PRO A 46 -6.40 19.57 -1.52
CA PRO A 46 -5.02 19.16 -1.83
C PRO A 46 -4.31 20.26 -2.61
N LEU A 47 -3.05 20.51 -2.29
CA LEU A 47 -2.23 21.52 -2.98
C LEU A 47 -2.21 21.35 -4.51
N SER A 48 -2.43 20.12 -4.98
CA SER A 48 -2.53 19.75 -6.40
C SER A 48 -3.59 20.55 -7.18
N ASN A 49 -4.62 21.08 -6.51
CA ASN A 49 -5.65 21.88 -7.16
C ASN A 49 -5.32 23.38 -7.23
N GLN A 50 -4.21 23.84 -6.65
CA GLN A 50 -3.82 25.25 -6.63
C GLN A 50 -2.70 25.60 -7.62
N LEU A 51 -2.03 24.60 -8.19
CA LEU A 51 -0.98 24.85 -9.19
C LEU A 51 -1.53 24.74 -10.61
N PRO A 52 -1.15 25.65 -11.52
CA PRO A 52 -1.52 25.54 -12.92
C PRO A 52 -0.98 24.23 -13.48
N LYS A 53 -1.88 23.41 -14.04
CA LYS A 53 -1.47 22.17 -14.75
C LYS A 53 -0.58 22.61 -15.92
N PRO A 54 0.66 22.09 -16.04
CA PRO A 54 1.52 22.42 -17.16
C PRO A 54 0.82 22.04 -18.48
N SER A 55 0.96 22.88 -19.51
CA SER A 55 0.44 22.54 -20.84
C SER A 55 1.13 21.26 -21.35
N LEU A 56 0.40 20.40 -22.05
CA LEU A 56 0.90 19.11 -22.55
C LEU A 56 2.17 19.26 -23.40
N ASP A 57 2.29 20.38 -24.13
CA ASP A 57 3.47 20.69 -24.96
C ASP A 57 4.75 20.89 -24.15
N LYS A 58 4.63 21.29 -22.89
CA LYS A 58 5.76 21.45 -21.97
C LYS A 58 6.20 20.14 -21.31
N LEU A 59 5.38 19.08 -21.39
CA LEU A 59 5.67 17.78 -20.77
C LEU A 59 6.47 16.84 -21.67
N GLY A 60 6.66 17.18 -22.97
CA GLY A 60 7.48 16.40 -23.91
C GLY A 60 6.97 14.97 -24.15
N VAL A 61 5.69 14.68 -23.86
CA VAL A 61 5.10 13.35 -24.06
C VAL A 61 4.74 13.21 -25.54
N SER A 62 5.68 12.63 -26.31
CA SER A 62 5.41 12.20 -27.68
C SER A 62 4.57 10.91 -27.66
N SER A 63 3.73 10.71 -28.68
CA SER A 63 2.93 9.49 -28.89
C SER A 63 3.74 8.23 -29.22
N ALA A 64 5.06 8.32 -29.18
CA ALA A 64 5.97 7.25 -29.58
C ALA A 64 6.30 6.34 -28.39
N GLN A 65 5.94 5.07 -28.54
CA GLN A 65 6.33 3.91 -27.74
C GLN A 65 5.79 3.90 -26.28
N ALA A 66 4.56 3.41 -26.12
CA ALA A 66 4.10 2.94 -24.82
C ALA A 66 5.05 1.83 -24.34
N ILE A 67 5.67 2.03 -23.18
CA ILE A 67 6.38 0.95 -22.48
C ILE A 67 5.34 -0.10 -22.10
N PRO A 68 5.57 -1.40 -22.36
CA PRO A 68 4.63 -2.43 -21.99
C PRO A 68 4.25 -2.31 -20.52
N GLY A 69 2.95 -2.08 -20.22
CA GLY A 69 2.43 -2.00 -18.86
C GLY A 69 2.10 -0.59 -18.32
N LEU A 70 2.55 0.50 -18.96
CA LEU A 70 2.09 1.86 -18.67
C LEU A 70 1.06 2.32 -19.71
N THR A 71 -0.03 2.90 -19.23
CA THR A 71 -0.98 3.60 -20.11
C THR A 71 -0.45 5.00 -20.45
N ILE A 72 -0.99 5.60 -21.51
CA ILE A 72 -0.70 7.00 -21.84
C ILE A 72 -1.07 7.92 -20.66
N ALA A 73 -2.12 7.60 -19.91
CA ALA A 73 -2.53 8.37 -18.74
C ALA A 73 -1.48 8.27 -17.61
N ASP A 74 -0.93 7.08 -17.36
CA ASP A 74 0.13 6.87 -16.37
C ASP A 74 1.40 7.64 -16.76
N SER A 75 1.82 7.58 -18.04
CA SER A 75 2.98 8.32 -18.54
C SER A 75 2.84 9.85 -18.37
N LYS A 76 1.65 10.39 -18.68
CA LYS A 76 1.35 11.81 -18.45
C LYS A 76 1.39 12.17 -16.96
N ARG A 77 0.85 11.30 -16.12
CA ARG A 77 0.88 11.50 -14.66
C ARG A 77 2.30 11.46 -14.12
N PHE A 78 3.10 10.51 -14.57
CA PHE A 78 4.50 10.41 -14.19
C PHE A 78 5.30 11.65 -14.61
N ALA A 79 5.13 12.15 -15.84
CA ALA A 79 5.75 13.38 -16.29
C ALA A 79 5.34 14.60 -15.43
N SER A 80 4.07 14.70 -15.05
CA SER A 80 3.58 15.75 -14.13
C SER A 80 4.22 15.64 -12.75
N LEU A 81 4.36 14.44 -12.20
CA LEU A 81 5.01 14.22 -10.91
C LEU A 81 6.51 14.59 -10.95
N ARG A 82 7.23 14.27 -12.04
CA ARG A 82 8.62 14.71 -12.23
C ARG A 82 8.76 16.21 -12.23
N PHE A 83 7.88 16.90 -12.95
CA PHE A 83 7.86 18.36 -12.97
C PHE A 83 7.63 18.93 -11.57
N GLN A 84 6.59 18.46 -10.86
CA GLN A 84 6.29 18.90 -9.51
C GLN A 84 7.44 18.61 -8.52
N PHE A 85 8.08 17.44 -8.63
CA PHE A 85 9.21 17.05 -7.80
C PHE A 85 10.35 18.09 -7.87
N LYS A 86 10.68 18.56 -9.08
CA LYS A 86 11.71 19.58 -9.30
C LYS A 86 11.24 20.97 -8.83
N GLU A 87 10.05 21.40 -9.23
CA GLU A 87 9.52 22.73 -8.89
C GLU A 87 9.36 22.93 -7.39
N GLN A 88 8.87 21.91 -6.67
CA GLN A 88 8.67 21.95 -5.23
C GLN A 88 9.95 21.60 -4.45
N LYS A 89 11.05 21.31 -5.14
CA LYS A 89 12.36 20.93 -4.55
C LYS A 89 12.25 19.79 -3.55
N TRP A 90 11.41 18.78 -3.85
CA TRP A 90 11.23 17.63 -2.95
C TRP A 90 12.50 16.80 -2.76
N GLN A 91 13.48 16.89 -3.66
CA GLN A 91 14.81 16.32 -3.47
C GLN A 91 15.50 16.80 -2.19
N ASN A 92 15.15 17.99 -1.70
CA ASN A 92 15.73 18.59 -0.48
C ASN A 92 15.05 18.12 0.81
N LEU A 93 13.91 17.40 0.70
CA LEU A 93 13.21 16.84 1.86
C LEU A 93 13.91 15.59 2.37
N GLU A 94 13.75 15.32 3.68
CA GLU A 94 14.05 14.01 4.24
C GLU A 94 13.26 12.91 3.51
N VAL A 95 13.80 11.69 3.45
CA VAL A 95 13.19 10.58 2.69
C VAL A 95 11.72 10.37 3.04
N GLY A 96 11.38 10.37 4.32
CA GLY A 96 10.02 10.16 4.77
C GLY A 96 9.05 11.27 4.37
N ASP A 97 9.48 12.53 4.44
CA ASP A 97 8.68 13.68 4.02
C ASP A 97 8.52 13.72 2.49
N ARG A 98 9.53 13.26 1.75
CA ARG A 98 9.48 13.09 0.30
C ARG A 98 8.45 12.03 -0.11
N ILE A 99 8.45 10.88 0.57
CA ILE A 99 7.44 9.82 0.40
C ILE A 99 6.04 10.39 0.65
N GLN A 100 5.86 11.14 1.75
CA GLN A 100 4.59 11.76 2.09
C GLN A 100 4.13 12.76 1.02
N ALA A 101 5.02 13.65 0.57
CA ALA A 101 4.71 14.65 -0.45
C ALA A 101 4.27 14.02 -1.79
N ILE A 102 4.93 12.91 -2.20
CA ILE A 102 4.54 12.16 -3.38
C ILE A 102 3.21 11.44 -3.15
N ALA A 103 3.01 10.78 -2.00
CA ALA A 103 1.78 10.06 -1.67
C ALA A 103 0.55 10.98 -1.64
N GLU A 104 0.69 12.22 -1.18
CA GLU A 104 -0.36 13.24 -1.16
C GLU A 104 -0.88 13.58 -2.58
N GLN A 105 -0.06 13.40 -3.63
CA GLN A 105 -0.48 13.66 -5.01
C GLN A 105 -1.51 12.64 -5.51
N PHE A 106 -1.70 11.55 -4.79
CA PHE A 106 -2.66 10.49 -5.13
C PHE A 106 -3.95 10.53 -4.32
N LEU A 107 -4.13 11.55 -3.46
CA LEU A 107 -5.37 11.69 -2.68
C LEU A 107 -6.60 11.74 -3.59
N GLY A 108 -7.58 10.86 -3.30
CA GLY A 108 -8.80 10.72 -4.08
C GLY A 108 -8.72 9.72 -5.24
N GLU A 109 -7.54 9.18 -5.56
CA GLU A 109 -7.42 8.12 -6.57
C GLU A 109 -8.14 6.84 -6.14
N HIS A 110 -8.59 6.05 -7.11
CA HIS A 110 -9.51 4.95 -6.88
C HIS A 110 -8.86 3.72 -6.24
N TYR A 111 -9.61 3.07 -5.33
CA TYR A 111 -9.28 1.73 -4.87
C TYR A 111 -9.75 0.70 -5.89
N GLN A 112 -8.86 -0.20 -6.29
CA GLN A 112 -9.17 -1.34 -7.13
C GLN A 112 -8.44 -2.58 -6.64
N ALA A 113 -9.20 -3.61 -6.29
CA ALA A 113 -8.65 -4.89 -5.89
C ALA A 113 -8.27 -5.76 -7.09
N ASN A 114 -7.40 -6.75 -6.86
CA ASN A 114 -7.06 -7.82 -7.79
C ASN A 114 -6.44 -7.35 -9.12
N LEU A 115 -5.81 -6.18 -9.14
CA LEU A 115 -5.16 -5.67 -10.35
C LEU A 115 -4.03 -6.60 -10.84
N LEU A 116 -3.31 -7.25 -9.91
CA LEU A 116 -2.24 -8.19 -10.23
C LEU A 116 -2.74 -9.59 -10.62
N GLU A 117 -4.02 -9.87 -10.47
CA GLU A 117 -4.62 -11.19 -10.78
C GLU A 117 -5.26 -11.26 -12.17
N GLN A 118 -5.16 -10.18 -12.96
CA GLN A 118 -5.82 -10.08 -14.27
C GLN A 118 -5.04 -10.79 -15.37
N SER A 119 -3.70 -10.90 -15.25
CA SER A 119 -2.86 -11.56 -16.23
C SER A 119 -2.71 -13.06 -15.94
N SER A 120 -2.66 -13.87 -16.99
CA SER A 120 -2.34 -15.30 -16.90
C SER A 120 -0.83 -15.56 -16.71
N THR A 121 0.00 -14.58 -17.01
CA THR A 121 1.45 -14.62 -16.83
C THR A 121 1.86 -13.52 -15.87
N GLU A 122 2.79 -13.83 -14.97
CA GLU A 122 3.34 -12.84 -14.05
C GLU A 122 4.21 -11.85 -14.83
N GLN A 123 3.88 -10.58 -14.70
CA GLN A 123 4.62 -9.50 -15.34
C GLN A 123 4.53 -8.22 -14.50
N PRO A 124 5.47 -7.28 -14.67
CA PRO A 124 5.39 -6.00 -13.99
C PRO A 124 4.07 -5.29 -14.33
N PHE A 125 3.40 -4.82 -13.31
CA PHE A 125 2.18 -4.03 -13.44
C PHE A 125 2.34 -2.75 -12.64
N ILE A 126 2.01 -1.62 -13.25
CA ILE A 126 1.98 -0.30 -12.63
C ILE A 126 0.68 0.39 -13.01
N SER A 127 0.06 1.05 -12.05
CA SER A 127 -0.99 2.03 -12.29
C SER A 127 -0.72 3.25 -11.43
N LEU A 128 -0.94 4.43 -11.97
CA LEU A 128 -0.90 5.70 -11.24
C LEU A 128 -2.30 6.26 -10.97
N HIS A 129 -3.36 5.44 -11.17
CA HIS A 129 -4.77 5.83 -11.04
C HIS A 129 -5.60 4.84 -10.22
N GLN A 130 -5.14 3.60 -10.07
CA GLN A 130 -5.88 2.55 -9.38
C GLN A 130 -4.94 1.76 -8.47
N PHE A 131 -5.35 1.56 -7.22
CA PHE A 131 -4.50 0.97 -6.19
C PHE A 131 -5.29 0.06 -5.26
N ASP A 132 -4.68 -1.05 -4.88
CA ASP A 132 -4.92 -1.63 -3.56
C ASP A 132 -3.89 -1.09 -2.56
N CYS A 133 -3.94 -1.57 -1.31
CA CYS A 133 -3.07 -1.03 -0.26
C CYS A 133 -1.59 -1.33 -0.48
N VAL A 134 -1.24 -2.48 -1.05
CA VAL A 134 0.16 -2.87 -1.30
C VAL A 134 0.68 -2.20 -2.57
N LEU A 135 -0.12 -2.21 -3.65
CA LEU A 135 0.22 -1.50 -4.89
C LEU A 135 0.50 -0.02 -4.65
N PHE A 136 -0.29 0.62 -3.76
CA PHE A 136 -0.06 2.00 -3.38
C PHE A 136 1.33 2.18 -2.73
N LEU A 137 1.68 1.32 -1.76
CA LEU A 137 3.00 1.38 -1.12
C LEU A 137 4.14 1.21 -2.12
N GLU A 138 4.09 0.15 -2.92
CA GLU A 138 5.14 -0.17 -3.88
C GLU A 138 5.32 0.92 -4.94
N THR A 139 4.20 1.48 -5.43
CA THR A 139 4.23 2.56 -6.42
C THR A 139 4.85 3.83 -5.85
N ILE A 140 4.47 4.25 -4.64
CA ILE A 140 5.04 5.44 -4.01
C ILE A 140 6.54 5.26 -3.71
N LEU A 141 6.96 4.10 -3.23
CA LEU A 141 8.39 3.80 -3.02
C LEU A 141 9.19 3.84 -4.33
N ALA A 142 8.66 3.22 -5.39
CA ALA A 142 9.30 3.22 -6.70
C ALA A 142 9.40 4.63 -7.28
N LEU A 143 8.33 5.41 -7.23
CA LEU A 143 8.33 6.83 -7.64
C LEU A 143 9.36 7.63 -6.85
N THR A 144 9.39 7.46 -5.52
CA THR A 144 10.35 8.18 -4.68
C THR A 144 11.79 7.83 -5.06
N THR A 145 12.08 6.55 -5.31
CA THR A 145 13.40 6.07 -5.73
C THR A 145 13.82 6.69 -7.05
N VAL A 146 12.96 6.60 -8.08
CA VAL A 146 13.29 7.06 -9.44
C VAL A 146 13.39 8.59 -9.52
N LEU A 147 12.45 9.30 -8.88
CA LEU A 147 12.44 10.76 -8.89
C LEU A 147 13.63 11.33 -8.11
N SER A 148 14.07 10.67 -7.04
CA SER A 148 15.25 11.09 -6.26
C SER A 148 16.56 10.88 -7.02
N LYS A 149 16.70 9.74 -7.70
CA LYS A 149 17.90 9.42 -8.51
C LYS A 149 18.09 10.39 -9.68
N ASN A 150 16.98 10.81 -10.29
CA ASN A 150 17.00 11.65 -11.49
C ASN A 150 16.93 13.16 -11.19
N SER A 151 17.03 13.56 -9.91
CA SER A 151 16.97 14.97 -9.51
C SER A 151 18.14 15.81 -10.04
N ASP A 152 19.31 15.21 -10.16
CA ASP A 152 20.58 15.89 -10.54
C ASP A 152 20.80 15.92 -12.06
N ASN A 153 19.98 15.18 -12.84
CA ASN A 153 20.08 15.17 -14.28
C ASN A 153 19.60 16.51 -14.89
N THR A 154 20.54 17.24 -15.50
CA THR A 154 20.30 18.47 -16.26
C THR A 154 19.71 18.21 -17.65
N GLU A 155 19.54 16.95 -18.03
CA GLU A 155 18.99 16.54 -19.31
C GLU A 155 17.57 17.06 -19.57
N PRO A 156 17.23 17.41 -20.82
CA PRO A 156 15.88 17.85 -21.17
C PRO A 156 14.83 16.81 -20.77
N LEU A 157 13.69 17.31 -20.27
CA LEU A 157 12.58 16.50 -19.77
C LEU A 157 12.10 15.45 -20.79
N SER A 158 12.22 15.73 -22.08
CA SER A 158 11.75 14.89 -23.20
C SER A 158 12.62 13.66 -23.51
N SER A 159 13.94 13.76 -23.33
CA SER A 159 14.87 12.64 -23.70
C SER A 159 14.96 11.55 -22.64
N SER A 160 14.54 11.84 -21.41
CA SER A 160 14.71 10.96 -20.25
C SER A 160 13.40 10.31 -19.75
N ILE A 161 12.27 10.53 -20.41
CA ILE A 161 10.97 9.98 -19.93
C ILE A 161 10.94 8.46 -20.08
N SER A 162 11.24 7.91 -21.26
CA SER A 162 11.21 6.47 -21.50
C SER A 162 12.21 5.71 -20.63
N GLN A 163 13.39 6.28 -20.40
CA GLN A 163 14.38 5.69 -19.49
C GLN A 163 13.85 5.70 -18.04
N SER A 164 13.30 6.80 -17.58
CA SER A 164 12.74 6.92 -16.22
C SER A 164 11.51 6.03 -16.00
N GLU A 165 10.71 5.80 -17.04
CA GLU A 165 9.60 4.84 -17.00
C GLU A 165 10.12 3.40 -16.90
N SER A 166 11.18 3.03 -17.63
CA SER A 166 11.85 1.74 -17.49
C SER A 166 12.45 1.54 -16.10
N GLU A 167 13.05 2.59 -15.53
CA GLU A 167 13.55 2.58 -14.15
C GLU A 167 12.42 2.41 -13.13
N LEU A 168 11.22 2.96 -13.40
CA LEU A 168 10.04 2.77 -12.54
C LEU A 168 9.60 1.29 -12.51
N PHE A 169 9.61 0.59 -13.66
CA PHE A 169 9.37 -0.85 -13.69
C PHE A 169 10.39 -1.64 -12.89
N THR A 170 11.66 -1.30 -13.06
CA THR A 170 12.77 -1.93 -12.32
C THR A 170 12.60 -1.71 -10.81
N ALA A 171 12.21 -0.51 -10.39
CA ALA A 171 11.97 -0.18 -8.99
C ALA A 171 10.76 -0.95 -8.42
N ILE A 172 9.64 -1.03 -9.15
CA ILE A 172 8.48 -1.84 -8.74
C ILE A 172 8.88 -3.32 -8.61
N GLN A 173 9.58 -3.87 -9.60
CA GLN A 173 10.05 -5.25 -9.56
C GLN A 173 10.92 -5.49 -8.32
N ARG A 174 11.81 -4.56 -8.01
CA ARG A 174 12.67 -4.61 -6.83
C ARG A 174 11.89 -4.72 -5.53
N TYR A 175 10.78 -4.02 -5.36
CA TYR A 175 9.99 -4.06 -4.12
C TYR A 175 9.05 -5.25 -4.06
N ARG A 176 8.40 -5.63 -5.17
CA ARG A 176 7.30 -6.60 -5.23
C ARG A 176 7.73 -8.05 -5.23
N TYR A 177 8.90 -8.35 -5.80
CA TYR A 177 9.30 -9.73 -6.05
C TYR A 177 10.48 -10.15 -5.20
N ARG A 178 10.47 -11.42 -4.82
CA ARG A 178 11.54 -12.06 -4.07
C ARG A 178 12.87 -11.88 -4.80
N ASP A 179 13.90 -11.50 -4.05
CA ASP A 179 15.22 -11.16 -4.59
C ASP A 179 15.20 -10.06 -5.69
N GLY A 180 14.08 -9.34 -5.81
CA GLY A 180 13.86 -8.34 -6.86
C GLY A 180 13.74 -8.93 -8.27
N LYS A 181 13.38 -10.21 -8.42
CA LYS A 181 13.30 -10.92 -9.69
C LYS A 181 11.94 -11.52 -9.92
N ILE A 182 11.42 -11.35 -11.14
CA ILE A 182 10.20 -12.03 -11.56
C ILE A 182 10.55 -13.44 -12.00
N ASP A 183 9.98 -14.41 -11.29
CA ASP A 183 10.05 -15.83 -11.60
C ASP A 183 8.69 -16.48 -11.33
N GLY A 184 7.71 -16.06 -12.13
CA GLY A 184 6.32 -16.48 -12.02
C GLY A 184 5.61 -15.97 -10.76
N TYR A 185 4.36 -16.42 -10.59
CA TYR A 185 3.42 -15.99 -9.54
C TYR A 185 3.99 -16.13 -8.12
N CYS A 186 4.74 -17.18 -7.87
CA CYS A 186 5.27 -17.49 -6.54
C CYS A 186 6.49 -16.65 -6.13
N SER A 187 7.09 -15.91 -7.06
CA SER A 187 8.14 -14.96 -6.74
C SER A 187 7.59 -13.66 -6.15
N ARG A 188 6.28 -13.40 -6.32
CA ARG A 188 5.62 -12.25 -5.70
C ARG A 188 5.59 -12.39 -4.18
N LEU A 189 5.86 -11.31 -3.47
CA LEU A 189 5.85 -11.28 -2.00
C LEU A 189 4.41 -11.09 -1.52
N HIS A 190 3.68 -12.21 -1.36
CA HIS A 190 2.25 -12.21 -1.08
C HIS A 190 1.87 -11.86 0.35
N TYR A 191 2.78 -12.05 1.32
CA TYR A 191 2.60 -11.71 2.72
C TYR A 191 3.41 -10.48 3.09
N PHE A 192 2.84 -9.60 3.91
CA PHE A 192 3.52 -8.36 4.26
C PHE A 192 4.77 -8.59 5.11
N SER A 193 4.76 -9.61 5.97
CA SER A 193 5.95 -10.06 6.71
C SER A 193 7.06 -10.54 5.78
N ASP A 194 6.73 -11.32 4.76
CA ASP A 194 7.67 -11.75 3.73
C ASP A 194 8.23 -10.56 2.94
N TRP A 195 7.35 -9.63 2.58
CA TRP A 195 7.73 -8.39 1.92
C TRP A 195 8.74 -7.57 2.74
N ILE A 196 8.50 -7.41 4.05
CA ILE A 196 9.44 -6.71 4.94
C ILE A 196 10.76 -7.46 5.04
N LEU A 197 10.74 -8.78 5.28
CA LEU A 197 11.94 -9.58 5.48
C LEU A 197 12.83 -9.60 4.22
N ASP A 198 12.24 -9.78 3.04
CA ASP A 198 12.98 -9.79 1.79
C ASP A 198 13.53 -8.39 1.46
N ASN A 199 12.71 -7.36 1.57
CA ASN A 199 13.14 -5.98 1.30
C ASN A 199 14.18 -5.48 2.31
N GLN A 200 14.10 -5.89 3.59
CA GLN A 200 15.13 -5.60 4.58
C GLN A 200 16.45 -6.29 4.24
N ARG A 201 16.42 -7.57 3.91
CA ARG A 201 17.63 -8.32 3.53
C ARG A 201 18.36 -7.67 2.35
N ARG A 202 17.60 -7.03 1.45
CA ARG A 202 18.14 -6.30 0.28
C ARG A 202 18.45 -4.83 0.55
N GLY A 203 18.27 -4.34 1.78
CA GLY A 203 18.56 -2.96 2.17
C GLY A 203 17.57 -1.92 1.64
N ASN A 204 16.36 -2.33 1.25
CA ASN A 204 15.31 -1.42 0.78
C ASN A 204 14.51 -0.80 1.94
N VAL A 205 14.48 -1.47 3.08
CA VAL A 205 13.81 -1.01 4.30
C VAL A 205 14.58 -1.45 5.54
N ASP A 206 14.44 -0.70 6.64
CA ASP A 206 14.88 -1.07 7.98
C ASP A 206 13.69 -1.41 8.86
N ARG A 207 13.83 -2.43 9.71
CA ARG A 207 12.84 -2.70 10.77
C ARG A 207 13.07 -1.76 11.94
N ILE A 208 12.03 -1.05 12.34
CA ILE A 208 12.16 -0.01 13.39
C ILE A 208 11.74 -0.54 14.76
N VAL A 209 10.81 -1.48 14.80
CA VAL A 209 10.22 -1.96 16.05
C VAL A 209 11.07 -3.10 16.62
N GLN A 210 11.96 -2.79 17.56
CA GLN A 210 12.77 -3.76 18.28
C GLN A 210 12.74 -3.57 19.81
N ASP A 211 11.95 -2.62 20.30
CA ASP A 211 11.95 -2.17 21.69
C ASP A 211 11.15 -3.05 22.66
N PRO A 212 11.45 -2.97 23.98
CA PRO A 212 10.56 -3.45 25.03
C PRO A 212 9.18 -2.82 24.87
N GLY A 213 8.11 -3.56 24.94
CA GLY A 213 6.73 -3.10 24.65
C GLY A 213 6.24 -3.49 23.26
N SER A 214 7.11 -3.99 22.38
CA SER A 214 6.70 -4.64 21.14
C SER A 214 6.56 -6.15 21.33
N THR A 215 5.69 -6.77 20.53
CA THR A 215 5.39 -8.21 20.58
C THR A 215 5.91 -8.92 19.34
N ALA A 216 6.48 -10.12 19.51
CA ALA A 216 6.93 -10.91 18.39
C ALA A 216 5.75 -11.42 17.55
N LEU A 217 5.82 -11.22 16.24
CA LEU A 217 4.85 -11.78 15.29
C LEU A 217 5.28 -13.21 14.93
N MET A 218 4.95 -14.15 15.80
CA MET A 218 5.26 -15.57 15.60
C MET A 218 3.96 -16.34 15.37
N ARG A 219 3.61 -16.56 14.11
CA ARG A 219 2.43 -17.34 13.74
C ARG A 219 2.64 -18.10 12.44
N PRO A 220 1.99 -19.25 12.26
CA PRO A 220 1.99 -19.94 10.97
C PRO A 220 1.19 -19.11 9.95
N LEU A 221 1.72 -19.00 8.73
CA LEU A 221 1.05 -18.40 7.59
C LEU A 221 0.54 -19.55 6.70
N ASN A 222 -0.75 -19.54 6.39
CA ASN A 222 -1.41 -20.54 5.54
C ASN A 222 -2.74 -20.00 4.96
N PHE A 223 -2.89 -18.68 4.93
CA PHE A 223 -4.15 -18.08 4.52
C PHE A 223 -4.47 -18.31 3.05
N MET A 224 -3.49 -18.15 2.16
CA MET A 224 -3.70 -18.33 0.72
C MET A 224 -3.89 -19.81 0.38
N SER A 225 -3.07 -20.71 0.91
CA SER A 225 -3.21 -22.15 0.67
C SER A 225 -4.54 -22.71 1.19
N ASN A 226 -4.99 -22.26 2.38
CA ASN A 226 -6.29 -22.66 2.93
C ASN A 226 -7.50 -22.03 2.23
N ASN A 227 -7.29 -20.98 1.47
CA ASN A 227 -8.34 -20.24 0.75
C ASN A 227 -8.06 -20.16 -0.76
N TRP A 228 -7.32 -21.11 -1.32
CA TRP A 228 -6.85 -21.09 -2.70
C TRP A 228 -7.97 -20.88 -3.74
N GLN A 229 -9.20 -21.33 -3.44
CA GLN A 229 -10.37 -21.15 -4.31
C GLN A 229 -10.72 -19.68 -4.61
N LYS A 230 -10.19 -18.76 -3.82
CA LYS A 230 -10.45 -17.31 -3.94
C LYS A 230 -9.40 -16.59 -4.79
N TYR A 231 -8.35 -17.30 -5.19
CA TYR A 231 -7.25 -16.77 -5.99
C TYR A 231 -7.33 -17.37 -7.40
N PRO A 232 -7.75 -16.63 -8.42
CA PRO A 232 -7.92 -17.15 -9.78
C PRO A 232 -6.70 -17.92 -10.33
N PRO A 233 -5.44 -17.47 -10.12
CA PRO A 233 -4.28 -18.24 -10.54
C PRO A 233 -4.17 -19.61 -9.84
N LEU A 234 -4.48 -19.67 -8.54
CA LEU A 234 -4.42 -20.93 -7.77
C LEU A 234 -5.56 -21.88 -8.15
N VAL A 235 -6.70 -21.36 -8.59
CA VAL A 235 -7.80 -22.18 -9.13
C VAL A 235 -7.38 -22.82 -10.44
N LYS A 236 -6.75 -22.07 -11.33
CA LYS A 236 -6.38 -22.51 -12.68
C LYS A 236 -5.17 -23.45 -12.70
N ASN A 237 -4.23 -23.29 -11.76
CA ASN A 237 -2.97 -24.04 -11.77
C ASN A 237 -2.69 -24.66 -10.38
N PRO A 238 -2.89 -26.00 -10.20
CA PRO A 238 -2.60 -26.68 -8.95
C PRO A 238 -1.13 -26.56 -8.48
N ALA A 239 -0.17 -26.52 -9.38
CA ALA A 239 1.25 -26.39 -9.02
C ALA A 239 1.55 -25.08 -8.28
N LEU A 240 0.77 -24.02 -8.53
CA LEU A 240 0.91 -22.77 -7.78
C LEU A 240 0.43 -22.91 -6.33
N ARG A 241 -0.50 -23.82 -6.04
CA ARG A 241 -0.96 -24.09 -4.66
C ARG A 241 0.16 -24.67 -3.81
N ASP A 242 0.89 -25.65 -4.37
CA ASP A 242 2.02 -26.28 -3.71
C ASP A 242 3.15 -25.27 -3.46
N CYS A 243 3.44 -24.47 -4.47
CA CYS A 243 4.44 -23.40 -4.38
C CYS A 243 4.08 -22.35 -3.31
N ILE A 244 2.81 -21.91 -3.24
CA ILE A 244 2.35 -20.97 -2.20
C ILE A 244 2.44 -21.63 -0.81
N ALA A 245 2.00 -22.88 -0.64
CA ALA A 245 2.09 -23.60 0.63
C ALA A 245 3.54 -23.75 1.11
N GLN A 246 4.46 -24.03 0.20
CA GLN A 246 5.90 -24.07 0.50
C GLN A 246 6.43 -22.69 0.92
N SER A 247 6.03 -21.63 0.24
CA SER A 247 6.40 -20.26 0.60
C SER A 247 5.87 -19.89 1.99
N GLU A 248 4.61 -20.18 2.29
CA GLU A 248 3.98 -19.97 3.59
C GLU A 248 4.73 -20.69 4.72
N THR A 249 5.11 -21.95 4.49
CA THR A 249 5.93 -22.73 5.44
C THR A 249 7.28 -22.06 5.67
N LYS A 250 7.99 -21.73 4.60
CA LYS A 250 9.30 -21.07 4.67
C LYS A 250 9.25 -19.75 5.44
N ILE A 251 8.26 -18.90 5.17
CA ILE A 251 8.09 -17.62 5.87
C ILE A 251 7.78 -17.88 7.36
N SER A 252 6.89 -18.82 7.65
CA SER A 252 6.53 -19.19 9.03
C SER A 252 7.75 -19.63 9.82
N ASP A 253 8.63 -20.43 9.24
CA ASP A 253 9.87 -20.88 9.88
C ASP A 253 10.87 -19.72 10.03
N GLN A 254 10.95 -18.83 9.07
CA GLN A 254 11.77 -17.63 9.16
C GLN A 254 11.29 -16.70 10.28
N LEU A 255 9.98 -16.56 10.48
CA LEU A 255 9.42 -15.77 11.57
C LEU A 255 9.71 -16.35 12.96
N LYS A 256 9.93 -17.68 13.10
CA LYS A 256 10.37 -18.28 14.36
C LYS A 256 11.80 -17.92 14.73
N THR A 257 12.66 -17.75 13.74
CA THR A 257 14.10 -17.49 13.95
C THR A 257 14.46 -16.01 13.88
N SER A 258 13.72 -15.23 13.07
CA SER A 258 13.91 -13.79 12.88
C SER A 258 12.57 -13.07 13.00
N ALA A 259 11.97 -13.16 14.18
CA ALA A 259 10.64 -12.63 14.43
C ALA A 259 10.55 -11.14 14.06
N LEU A 260 9.58 -10.80 13.22
CA LEU A 260 9.10 -9.44 13.14
C LEU A 260 8.42 -9.08 14.45
N ARG A 261 8.58 -7.85 14.87
CA ARG A 261 7.90 -7.34 16.06
C ARG A 261 6.85 -6.32 15.65
N TYR A 262 5.75 -6.28 16.36
CA TYR A 262 4.69 -5.30 16.15
C TYR A 262 4.41 -4.51 17.44
N ILE A 263 3.93 -3.30 17.29
CA ILE A 263 3.44 -2.46 18.39
C ILE A 263 1.98 -2.87 18.63
N PRO A 264 1.64 -3.41 19.81
CA PRO A 264 0.26 -3.70 20.15
C PRO A 264 -0.61 -2.44 20.11
N THR A 265 -1.91 -2.59 19.82
CA THR A 265 -2.82 -1.45 19.66
C THR A 265 -2.82 -0.55 20.90
N GLN A 266 -2.73 -1.12 22.11
CA GLN A 266 -2.72 -0.40 23.39
C GLN A 266 -1.46 0.46 23.59
N GLU A 267 -0.37 0.09 22.91
CA GLU A 267 0.93 0.78 23.02
C GLU A 267 1.15 1.84 21.92
N LEU A 268 0.25 1.93 20.93
CA LEU A 268 0.45 2.80 19.77
C LEU A 268 0.71 4.25 20.17
N ARG A 269 -0.11 4.82 21.06
CA ARG A 269 0.00 6.22 21.49
C ARG A 269 1.35 6.51 22.14
N SER A 270 1.85 5.61 22.97
CA SER A 270 3.12 5.74 23.68
C SER A 270 4.32 5.66 22.74
N GLN A 271 4.19 4.94 21.63
CA GLN A 271 5.27 4.69 20.66
C GLN A 271 5.27 5.66 19.46
N GLU A 272 4.24 6.50 19.30
CA GLU A 272 4.12 7.41 18.14
C GLU A 272 5.34 8.34 17.97
N SER A 273 6.01 8.74 19.05
CA SER A 273 7.17 9.61 18.98
C SER A 273 8.38 9.00 18.24
N LYS A 274 8.45 7.67 18.16
CA LYS A 274 9.52 6.93 17.47
C LYS A 274 9.27 6.77 15.98
N LEU A 275 8.03 6.97 15.55
CA LEU A 275 7.57 6.81 14.18
C LEU A 275 7.83 8.10 13.41
N ARG A 276 8.08 8.02 12.09
CA ARG A 276 8.35 9.18 11.22
C ARG A 276 7.41 9.18 10.01
N SER A 277 7.19 10.35 9.42
CA SER A 277 6.54 10.46 8.11
C SER A 277 7.15 9.46 7.14
N GLY A 278 6.32 8.82 6.32
CA GLY A 278 6.78 7.89 5.29
C GLY A 278 7.18 6.49 5.81
N ASP A 279 7.14 6.22 7.12
CA ASP A 279 7.29 4.85 7.62
C ASP A 279 6.15 3.98 7.07
N LEU A 280 6.49 2.77 6.61
CA LEU A 280 5.54 1.76 6.18
C LEU A 280 4.83 1.15 7.39
N VAL A 281 3.52 1.07 7.32
CA VAL A 281 2.67 0.50 8.37
C VAL A 281 1.87 -0.66 7.81
N GLY A 282 1.99 -1.84 8.43
CA GLY A 282 1.10 -2.98 8.22
C GLY A 282 0.23 -3.21 9.45
N ILE A 283 -1.09 -3.29 9.28
CA ILE A 283 -2.03 -3.57 10.38
C ILE A 283 -2.08 -5.07 10.62
N VAL A 284 -1.49 -5.48 11.74
CA VAL A 284 -1.41 -6.89 12.16
C VAL A 284 -2.77 -7.36 12.64
N THR A 285 -3.16 -8.56 12.22
CA THR A 285 -4.48 -9.13 12.50
C THR A 285 -4.42 -10.37 13.38
N ASN A 286 -5.51 -10.68 14.08
CA ASN A 286 -5.71 -11.96 14.76
C ASN A 286 -6.30 -13.05 13.84
N MET A 287 -6.51 -12.77 12.55
CA MET A 287 -7.03 -13.73 11.58
C MET A 287 -6.06 -14.89 11.40
N ASN A 288 -6.58 -16.13 11.49
CA ASN A 288 -5.75 -17.32 11.34
C ASN A 288 -5.07 -17.38 9.98
N GLY A 289 -3.76 -17.66 9.99
CA GLY A 289 -2.96 -17.84 8.78
C GLY A 289 -2.58 -16.57 8.04
N LEU A 290 -3.00 -15.39 8.52
CA LEU A 290 -2.70 -14.10 7.92
C LEU A 290 -1.91 -13.22 8.90
N ASP A 291 -0.96 -12.46 8.40
CA ASP A 291 -0.14 -11.52 9.17
C ASP A 291 -0.76 -10.11 9.22
N VAL A 292 -1.08 -9.54 8.07
CA VAL A 292 -1.50 -8.14 7.89
C VAL A 292 -2.74 -8.09 7.00
N THR A 293 -3.72 -7.29 7.39
CA THR A 293 -4.96 -7.09 6.60
C THR A 293 -4.97 -5.80 5.80
N HIS A 294 -4.14 -4.84 6.17
CA HIS A 294 -4.10 -3.54 5.52
C HIS A 294 -2.76 -2.85 5.71
N SER A 295 -2.41 -1.95 4.80
CA SER A 295 -1.15 -1.22 4.86
C SER A 295 -1.28 0.23 4.37
N GLY A 296 -0.31 1.07 4.74
CA GLY A 296 -0.22 2.48 4.36
C GLY A 296 1.11 3.08 4.78
N PHE A 297 1.27 4.38 4.54
CA PHE A 297 2.39 5.16 5.06
C PHE A 297 1.96 5.98 6.27
N LEU A 298 2.84 6.06 7.23
CA LEU A 298 2.67 6.98 8.34
C LEU A 298 2.64 8.41 7.81
N TYR A 299 1.64 9.15 8.28
CA TYR A 299 1.41 10.54 7.88
C TYR A 299 1.57 11.47 9.06
N ARG A 300 2.37 12.53 8.91
CA ARG A 300 2.46 13.61 9.89
C ARG A 300 2.23 14.96 9.22
N LYS A 301 1.31 15.73 9.75
CA LYS A 301 1.15 17.13 9.35
C LYS A 301 2.18 17.98 10.10
N HIS A 302 3.01 18.75 9.37
CA HIS A 302 4.09 19.56 9.94
C HIS A 302 3.69 20.46 11.14
N SER A 303 2.42 20.82 11.25
CA SER A 303 1.91 21.68 12.34
C SER A 303 1.25 20.92 13.49
N LYS A 304 1.18 19.57 13.46
CA LYS A 304 0.48 18.79 14.48
C LYS A 304 1.33 17.60 14.91
N LEU A 305 1.36 17.35 16.22
CA LEU A 305 2.01 16.15 16.81
C LEU A 305 1.26 14.85 16.47
N GLN A 306 0.04 14.97 15.92
CA GLN A 306 -0.82 13.81 15.66
C GLN A 306 -0.34 13.03 14.45
N THR A 307 -0.22 11.74 14.64
CA THR A 307 0.19 10.75 13.64
C THR A 307 -1.04 10.17 12.97
N GLY A 308 -1.07 10.15 11.66
CA GLY A 308 -2.11 9.55 10.84
C GLY A 308 -1.57 8.46 9.91
N LEU A 309 -2.43 7.99 9.02
CA LEU A 309 -2.11 7.02 7.98
C LEU A 309 -2.61 7.52 6.63
N ILE A 310 -1.75 7.59 5.61
CA ILE A 310 -2.16 7.74 4.22
C ILE A 310 -2.21 6.36 3.57
N HIS A 311 -3.35 5.97 3.02
CA HIS A 311 -3.59 4.61 2.58
C HIS A 311 -4.69 4.50 1.51
N ALA A 312 -4.74 3.35 0.80
CA ALA A 312 -5.79 3.03 -0.16
C ALA A 312 -7.00 2.41 0.56
N SER A 313 -8.08 3.17 0.68
CA SER A 313 -9.32 2.72 1.32
C SER A 313 -10.31 2.18 0.29
N ILE A 314 -10.89 1.00 0.55
CA ILE A 314 -11.90 0.37 -0.33
C ILE A 314 -13.09 1.31 -0.60
N ARG A 315 -13.48 2.13 0.36
CA ARG A 315 -14.67 2.99 0.26
C ARG A 315 -14.38 4.37 -0.32
N SER A 316 -13.15 4.86 -0.18
CA SER A 316 -12.85 6.27 -0.40
C SER A 316 -11.62 6.50 -1.26
N GLY A 317 -11.01 5.43 -1.81
CA GLY A 317 -9.75 5.55 -2.54
C GLY A 317 -8.59 5.96 -1.63
N ILE A 318 -7.59 6.62 -2.19
CA ILE A 318 -6.44 7.11 -1.42
C ILE A 318 -6.88 8.26 -0.51
N LYS A 319 -6.64 8.10 0.79
CA LYS A 319 -7.07 9.08 1.81
C LYS A 319 -6.11 9.13 2.99
N ILE A 320 -6.26 10.17 3.80
CA ILE A 320 -5.60 10.29 5.09
C ILE A 320 -6.62 9.98 6.19
N SER A 321 -6.27 9.03 7.06
CA SER A 321 -6.91 8.82 8.37
C SER A 321 -6.07 9.57 9.40
N PRO A 322 -6.59 10.64 10.02
CA PRO A 322 -5.75 11.62 10.75
C PRO A 322 -5.25 11.15 12.10
N ASP A 323 -5.79 10.06 12.65
CA ASP A 323 -5.42 9.46 13.93
C ASP A 323 -5.14 7.97 13.73
N LEU A 324 -3.87 7.58 13.81
CA LEU A 324 -3.41 6.22 13.56
C LEU A 324 -4.01 5.22 14.56
N GLU A 325 -3.92 5.52 15.86
CA GLU A 325 -4.44 4.62 16.89
C GLU A 325 -5.94 4.38 16.72
N ARG A 326 -6.71 5.45 16.59
CA ARG A 326 -8.16 5.37 16.37
C ARG A 326 -8.50 4.60 15.09
N TYR A 327 -7.70 4.78 14.02
CA TYR A 327 -7.89 4.05 12.78
C TYR A 327 -7.64 2.55 12.98
N VAL A 328 -6.51 2.17 13.59
CA VAL A 328 -6.15 0.77 13.86
C VAL A 328 -7.20 0.11 14.78
N MET A 329 -7.62 0.78 15.84
CA MET A 329 -8.69 0.28 16.72
C MET A 329 -10.03 0.04 16.00
N GLY A 330 -10.31 0.80 14.94
CA GLY A 330 -11.50 0.63 14.09
C GLY A 330 -11.39 -0.49 13.05
N VAL A 331 -10.21 -1.10 12.86
CA VAL A 331 -10.03 -2.22 11.94
C VAL A 331 -10.36 -3.52 12.65
N GLU A 332 -11.34 -4.26 12.12
CA GLU A 332 -11.79 -5.52 12.71
C GLU A 332 -10.63 -6.54 12.77
N GLY A 333 -10.41 -7.10 13.96
CA GLY A 333 -9.37 -8.09 14.20
C GLY A 333 -7.94 -7.53 14.27
N ALA A 334 -7.77 -6.21 14.21
CA ALA A 334 -6.45 -5.60 14.39
C ALA A 334 -5.93 -5.80 15.82
N ILE A 335 -4.67 -6.19 15.95
CA ILE A 335 -3.97 -6.38 17.23
C ILE A 335 -2.79 -5.44 17.42
N GLY A 336 -2.42 -4.68 16.39
CA GLY A 336 -1.32 -3.73 16.40
C GLY A 336 -0.79 -3.41 15.01
N ILE A 337 0.40 -2.84 14.94
CA ILE A 337 1.06 -2.50 13.68
C ILE A 337 2.49 -3.03 13.63
N VAL A 338 2.90 -3.52 12.48
CA VAL A 338 4.32 -3.69 12.12
C VAL A 338 4.78 -2.46 11.34
N VAL A 339 6.03 -2.03 11.58
CA VAL A 339 6.57 -0.81 10.98
C VAL A 339 7.93 -1.09 10.36
N ALA A 340 8.13 -0.59 9.13
CA ALA A 340 9.41 -0.58 8.46
C ALA A 340 9.71 0.81 7.90
N ARG A 341 10.98 1.21 7.90
CA ARG A 341 11.42 2.51 7.37
C ARG A 341 12.06 2.35 6.02
N PRO A 342 11.56 3.03 4.97
CA PRO A 342 12.19 3.00 3.67
C PRO A 342 13.62 3.53 3.69
N VAL A 343 14.51 2.81 3.01
CA VAL A 343 15.88 3.23 2.73
C VAL A 343 15.98 3.42 1.22
N LEU A 344 16.27 4.64 0.77
CA LEU A 344 16.50 4.88 -0.64
C LEU A 344 17.95 4.47 -0.97
N VAL A 345 18.09 3.43 -1.76
CA VAL A 345 19.39 3.01 -2.30
C VAL A 345 19.62 3.81 -3.59
N HIS A 346 20.60 4.67 -3.56
CA HIS A 346 21.06 5.48 -4.70
C HIS A 346 21.83 4.66 -5.73
#